data_07c6407a7fc7eb04d0596925b346ecf6
#
_entry.id   07c6407a7fc7eb04d0596925b346ecf6
#
_cell.length_a   1.000
_cell.length_b   1.000
_cell.length_c   1.000
_cell.angle_alpha   90.00
_cell.angle_beta   90.00
_cell.angle_gamma   90.00
#
_symmetry.space_group_name_H-M   'P 1'
#
loop_
_entity.id
_entity.type
_entity.pdbx_description
1 polymer ?
#
loop_
_entity_poly.entity_id
_entity_poly.type
_entity_poly.pdbx_seq_one_letter_code
_entity_poly.pdbx_strand_id
1 'polypeptide(L)'
;MSRDDVSRRSAGATADYFAFLGLPRRLMVDMPLLEQRFRELSRRYHPDYFYNAPQRERLESLEKSSHLNDAYRTLRDPASRIEYLLKLEGLPPVRADHQDGRGTQAPKVPPSLLEEVFALNEELDAIREAREARSQDAAALRARLEAARRPIEAKREEHERELRALSARWDADQDRATLEALRERMLERNYIANLLATIDREVSAIDG
;
A
#
# COMPACT_ATOMS: atom_id res chain seq x y z
N MET A 1 18.04 36.34 -19.11
CA MET A 1 17.49 35.00 -19.04
C MET A 1 16.19 35.09 -18.26
N SER A 2 15.07 34.98 -18.99
CA SER A 2 13.74 35.44 -18.58
C SER A 2 13.05 34.50 -17.61
N ARG A 3 12.32 35.09 -16.66
CA ARG A 3 11.44 34.45 -15.67
C ARG A 3 10.21 33.73 -16.26
N ASP A 4 10.09 33.68 -17.60
CA ASP A 4 8.92 33.12 -18.30
C ASP A 4 9.04 31.64 -18.71
N ASP A 5 10.18 30.98 -18.44
CA ASP A 5 10.42 29.60 -18.86
C ASP A 5 10.04 28.53 -17.81
N VAL A 6 9.70 28.94 -16.59
CA VAL A 6 9.23 28.04 -15.53
C VAL A 6 7.72 27.78 -15.60
N SER A 7 6.96 28.68 -16.23
CA SER A 7 5.49 28.61 -16.29
C SER A 7 4.92 27.70 -17.40
N ARG A 8 5.75 27.20 -18.33
CA ARG A 8 5.25 26.43 -19.52
C ARG A 8 5.31 24.92 -19.38
N ARG A 9 5.78 24.36 -18.25
CA ARG A 9 5.86 22.90 -18.04
C ARG A 9 4.66 22.25 -17.33
N SER A 10 3.59 22.96 -17.03
CA SER A 10 2.46 22.43 -16.26
C SER A 10 1.10 22.45 -16.97
N ALA A 11 1.07 22.47 -18.29
CA ALA A 11 -0.19 22.34 -19.05
C ALA A 11 -0.38 20.88 -19.49
N GLY A 12 -0.77 19.99 -18.56
CA GLY A 12 -1.09 18.59 -18.86
C GLY A 12 -0.94 17.59 -17.71
N ALA A 13 -0.31 17.97 -16.59
CA ALA A 13 -0.28 17.11 -15.43
C ALA A 13 -1.56 17.33 -14.60
N THR A 14 -2.45 16.36 -14.55
CA THR A 14 -3.49 16.32 -13.51
C THR A 14 -2.82 16.63 -12.17
N ALA A 15 -3.31 17.66 -11.46
CA ALA A 15 -2.77 18.04 -10.15
C ALA A 15 -2.63 16.80 -9.27
N ASP A 16 -1.51 16.65 -8.56
CA ASP A 16 -1.36 15.49 -7.67
C ASP A 16 -2.48 15.46 -6.62
N TYR A 17 -2.71 14.32 -6.02
CA TYR A 17 -3.82 14.11 -5.09
C TYR A 17 -3.76 15.03 -3.87
N PHE A 18 -2.56 15.39 -3.41
CA PHE A 18 -2.41 16.35 -2.30
C PHE A 18 -2.87 17.74 -2.73
N ALA A 19 -2.38 18.21 -3.86
CA ALA A 19 -2.77 19.51 -4.41
C ALA A 19 -4.27 19.55 -4.77
N PHE A 20 -4.82 18.47 -5.33
CA PHE A 20 -6.23 18.37 -5.67
C PHE A 20 -7.15 18.50 -4.46
N LEU A 21 -6.76 17.89 -3.32
CA LEU A 21 -7.47 17.98 -2.04
C LEU A 21 -7.09 19.23 -1.22
N GLY A 22 -6.17 20.07 -1.71
CA GLY A 22 -5.70 21.26 -0.99
C GLY A 22 -4.93 20.91 0.28
N LEU A 23 -4.19 19.81 0.27
CA LEU A 23 -3.38 19.31 1.38
C LEU A 23 -1.88 19.53 1.11
N PRO A 24 -1.06 19.75 2.13
CA PRO A 24 0.38 19.71 1.98
C PRO A 24 0.83 18.30 1.61
N ARG A 25 1.91 18.18 0.79
CA ARG A 25 2.52 16.90 0.44
C ARG A 25 3.27 16.35 1.65
N ARG A 26 2.57 15.55 2.46
CA ARG A 26 3.07 14.93 3.70
C ARG A 26 2.56 13.51 3.83
N LEU A 27 3.37 12.65 4.45
CA LEU A 27 2.99 11.28 4.77
C LEU A 27 2.17 11.20 6.07
N MET A 28 2.43 12.08 7.03
CA MET A 28 1.62 12.22 8.25
C MET A 28 0.45 13.18 7.98
N VAL A 29 -0.57 12.67 7.29
CA VAL A 29 -1.76 13.44 6.90
C VAL A 29 -2.68 13.64 8.11
N ASP A 30 -3.18 14.86 8.28
CA ASP A 30 -4.29 15.16 9.19
C ASP A 30 -5.58 14.53 8.64
N MET A 31 -6.00 13.41 9.24
CA MET A 31 -7.16 12.64 8.79
C MET A 31 -8.48 13.42 8.88
N PRO A 32 -8.80 14.14 9.97
CA PRO A 32 -9.93 15.05 10.04
C PRO A 32 -9.97 16.07 8.91
N LEU A 33 -8.83 16.69 8.59
CA LEU A 33 -8.72 17.66 7.49
C LEU A 33 -8.94 16.98 6.12
N LEU A 34 -8.35 15.80 5.88
CA LEU A 34 -8.56 15.02 4.65
C LEU A 34 -10.05 14.71 4.45
N GLU A 35 -10.73 14.25 5.49
CA GLU A 35 -12.16 13.94 5.44
C GLU A 35 -13.02 15.19 5.21
N GLN A 36 -12.66 16.31 5.82
CA GLN A 36 -13.34 17.58 5.60
C GLN A 36 -13.23 17.99 4.13
N ARG A 37 -12.02 17.99 3.57
CA ARG A 37 -11.76 18.34 2.16
C ARG A 37 -12.49 17.42 1.19
N PHE A 38 -12.49 16.13 1.48
CA PHE A 38 -13.25 15.16 0.69
C PHE A 38 -14.75 15.49 0.69
N ARG A 39 -15.35 15.75 1.85
CA ARG A 39 -16.79 16.11 1.93
C ARG A 39 -17.12 17.40 1.21
N GLU A 40 -16.27 18.44 1.32
CA GLU A 40 -16.44 19.72 0.64
C GLU A 40 -16.44 19.54 -0.89
N LEU A 41 -15.42 18.84 -1.42
CA LEU A 41 -15.27 18.61 -2.85
C LEU A 41 -16.31 17.61 -3.40
N SER A 42 -16.71 16.61 -2.61
CA SER A 42 -17.76 15.66 -2.98
C SER A 42 -19.10 16.38 -3.22
N ARG A 43 -19.48 17.34 -2.35
CA ARG A 43 -20.66 18.18 -2.58
C ARG A 43 -20.51 19.03 -3.83
N ARG A 44 -19.33 19.59 -4.08
CA ARG A 44 -19.08 20.47 -5.23
C ARG A 44 -19.12 19.74 -6.58
N TYR A 45 -18.66 18.48 -6.62
CA TYR A 45 -18.52 17.71 -7.85
C TYR A 45 -19.55 16.58 -7.97
N HIS A 46 -20.58 16.55 -7.12
CA HIS A 46 -21.60 15.49 -7.15
C HIS A 46 -22.36 15.50 -8.47
N PRO A 47 -22.44 14.37 -9.21
CA PRO A 47 -23.09 14.32 -10.52
C PRO A 47 -24.54 14.76 -10.52
N ASP A 48 -25.27 14.58 -9.43
CA ASP A 48 -26.69 14.96 -9.32
C ASP A 48 -26.92 16.46 -9.49
N TYR A 49 -25.95 17.29 -9.07
CA TYR A 49 -26.05 18.76 -9.29
C TYR A 49 -25.88 19.17 -10.75
N PHE A 50 -25.34 18.28 -11.59
CA PHE A 50 -25.07 18.51 -13.00
C PHE A 50 -26.05 17.76 -13.92
N TYR A 51 -27.12 17.15 -13.37
CA TYR A 51 -28.06 16.35 -14.16
C TYR A 51 -28.64 17.12 -15.35
N ASN A 52 -29.02 18.39 -15.17
CA ASN A 52 -29.55 19.27 -16.20
C ASN A 52 -28.49 20.14 -16.90
N ALA A 53 -27.21 19.97 -16.60
CA ALA A 53 -26.11 20.71 -17.19
C ALA A 53 -25.76 20.18 -18.61
N PRO A 54 -25.08 21.00 -19.45
CA PRO A 54 -24.54 20.54 -20.73
C PRO A 54 -23.70 19.27 -20.59
N GLN A 55 -23.69 18.45 -21.63
CA GLN A 55 -22.96 17.14 -21.61
C GLN A 55 -21.51 17.27 -21.16
N ARG A 56 -20.82 18.32 -21.59
CA ARG A 56 -19.44 18.60 -21.19
C ARG A 56 -19.29 18.74 -19.65
N GLU A 57 -20.15 19.55 -19.03
CA GLU A 57 -20.10 19.79 -17.59
C GLU A 57 -20.45 18.53 -16.80
N ARG A 58 -21.37 17.70 -17.30
CA ARG A 58 -21.69 16.40 -16.70
C ARG A 58 -20.48 15.46 -16.73
N LEU A 59 -19.77 15.37 -17.87
CA LEU A 59 -18.56 14.57 -18.00
C LEU A 59 -17.45 15.07 -17.06
N GLU A 60 -17.20 16.37 -17.01
CA GLU A 60 -16.22 16.98 -16.10
C GLU A 60 -16.55 16.70 -14.62
N SER A 61 -17.84 16.71 -14.25
CA SER A 61 -18.29 16.36 -12.90
C SER A 61 -17.99 14.90 -12.55
N LEU A 62 -18.28 13.97 -13.47
CA LEU A 62 -17.98 12.54 -13.30
C LEU A 62 -16.48 12.29 -13.16
N GLU A 63 -15.66 12.88 -14.02
CA GLU A 63 -14.20 12.76 -13.99
C GLU A 63 -13.63 13.30 -12.67
N LYS A 64 -14.07 14.49 -12.24
CA LYS A 64 -13.64 15.10 -10.97
C LYS A 64 -14.09 14.29 -9.76
N SER A 65 -15.30 13.73 -9.79
CA SER A 65 -15.83 12.87 -8.72
C SER A 65 -15.06 11.56 -8.63
N SER A 66 -14.74 10.93 -9.77
CA SER A 66 -13.89 9.72 -9.80
C SER A 66 -12.49 10.00 -9.27
N HIS A 67 -11.86 11.07 -9.77
CA HIS A 67 -10.52 11.50 -9.33
C HIS A 67 -10.48 11.82 -7.82
N LEU A 68 -11.54 12.44 -7.29
CA LEU A 68 -11.69 12.72 -5.87
C LEU A 68 -11.72 11.44 -5.03
N ASN A 69 -12.48 10.43 -5.48
CA ASN A 69 -12.58 9.15 -4.80
C ASN A 69 -11.23 8.41 -4.79
N ASP A 70 -10.51 8.44 -5.91
CA ASP A 70 -9.18 7.83 -6.02
C ASP A 70 -8.16 8.55 -5.13
N ALA A 71 -8.16 9.89 -5.13
CA ALA A 71 -7.31 10.71 -4.28
C ALA A 71 -7.57 10.44 -2.79
N TYR A 72 -8.83 10.42 -2.38
CA TYR A 72 -9.20 10.14 -0.99
C TYR A 72 -8.78 8.74 -0.55
N ARG A 73 -9.08 7.71 -1.35
CA ARG A 73 -8.72 6.31 -1.07
C ARG A 73 -7.21 6.16 -0.93
N THR A 74 -6.45 6.74 -1.85
CA THR A 74 -4.99 6.68 -1.83
C THR A 74 -4.39 7.42 -0.62
N LEU A 75 -4.87 8.64 -0.33
CA LEU A 75 -4.31 9.42 0.76
C LEU A 75 -4.80 9.00 2.15
N ARG A 76 -5.92 8.29 2.23
CA ARG A 76 -6.44 7.75 3.49
C ARG A 76 -5.58 6.58 4.01
N ASP A 77 -5.19 5.67 3.12
CA ASP A 77 -4.40 4.50 3.48
C ASP A 77 -2.90 4.82 3.56
N PRO A 78 -2.23 4.60 4.71
CA PRO A 78 -0.82 4.94 4.87
C PRO A 78 0.11 4.28 3.86
N ALA A 79 -0.12 3.00 3.53
CA ALA A 79 0.72 2.27 2.59
C ALA A 79 0.55 2.81 1.15
N SER A 80 -0.69 2.96 0.70
CA SER A 80 -1.00 3.52 -0.62
C SER A 80 -0.49 4.95 -0.77
N ARG A 81 -0.52 5.74 0.31
CA ARG A 81 0.02 7.09 0.36
C ARG A 81 1.53 7.12 0.19
N ILE A 82 2.26 6.21 0.86
CA ILE A 82 3.72 6.06 0.70
C ILE A 82 4.03 5.67 -0.75
N GLU A 83 3.37 4.65 -1.30
CA GLU A 83 3.57 4.22 -2.69
C GLU A 83 3.30 5.37 -3.68
N TYR A 84 2.23 6.12 -3.45
CA TYR A 84 1.89 7.27 -4.28
C TYR A 84 2.96 8.36 -4.21
N LEU A 85 3.46 8.67 -3.00
CA LEU A 85 4.54 9.64 -2.83
C LEU A 85 5.82 9.17 -3.52
N LEU A 86 6.24 7.91 -3.32
CA LEU A 86 7.41 7.34 -3.99
C LEU A 86 7.31 7.48 -5.52
N LYS A 87 6.12 7.25 -6.09
CA LYS A 87 5.85 7.46 -7.51
C LYS A 87 5.99 8.93 -7.91
N LEU A 88 5.47 9.88 -7.11
CA LEU A 88 5.59 11.32 -7.38
C LEU A 88 7.05 11.78 -7.36
N GLU A 89 7.86 11.19 -6.48
CA GLU A 89 9.30 11.48 -6.34
C GLU A 89 10.17 10.68 -7.34
N GLY A 90 9.53 9.97 -8.29
CA GLY A 90 10.22 9.25 -9.36
C GLY A 90 10.96 7.99 -8.94
N LEU A 91 10.59 7.39 -7.80
CA LEU A 91 11.12 6.08 -7.43
C LEU A 91 10.36 4.95 -8.15
N PRO A 92 11.04 3.83 -8.46
CA PRO A 92 10.38 2.67 -9.05
C PRO A 92 9.25 2.15 -8.14
N PRO A 93 8.17 1.60 -8.73
CA PRO A 93 7.04 1.08 -7.95
C PRO A 93 7.51 -0.01 -6.97
N VAL A 94 6.86 -0.05 -5.79
CA VAL A 94 7.04 -1.08 -4.78
C VAL A 94 6.21 -2.29 -5.21
N ARG A 95 6.65 -3.01 -6.24
CA ARG A 95 6.04 -4.29 -6.64
C ARG A 95 6.95 -5.42 -6.21
N ALA A 96 6.40 -6.41 -5.53
CA ALA A 96 7.01 -7.73 -5.58
C ALA A 96 6.99 -8.16 -7.07
N ASP A 97 8.10 -8.65 -7.61
CA ASP A 97 8.34 -8.96 -9.02
C ASP A 97 7.42 -10.06 -9.61
N HIS A 98 6.15 -10.12 -9.21
CA HIS A 98 5.20 -11.19 -9.56
C HIS A 98 4.28 -10.88 -10.74
N GLN A 99 4.29 -9.66 -11.32
CA GLN A 99 3.33 -9.31 -12.37
C GLN A 99 3.85 -9.27 -13.80
N ASP A 100 5.15 -9.28 -14.00
CA ASP A 100 5.69 -9.43 -15.34
C ASP A 100 6.06 -10.90 -15.55
N GLY A 101 5.14 -11.68 -16.12
CA GLY A 101 5.28 -13.13 -16.42
C GLY A 101 6.50 -13.50 -17.30
N ARG A 102 7.60 -12.77 -17.19
CA ARG A 102 8.88 -12.97 -17.87
C ARG A 102 10.09 -13.12 -16.94
N GLY A 103 9.91 -13.02 -15.61
CA GLY A 103 10.99 -13.15 -14.64
C GLY A 103 10.97 -14.53 -13.97
N THR A 104 11.91 -15.41 -14.35
CA THR A 104 12.14 -16.75 -13.81
C THR A 104 12.85 -16.76 -12.44
N GLN A 105 12.94 -15.63 -11.73
CA GLN A 105 13.56 -15.59 -10.42
C GLN A 105 12.45 -15.51 -9.35
N ALA A 106 12.47 -16.49 -8.42
CA ALA A 106 11.69 -16.42 -7.20
C ALA A 106 11.97 -15.08 -6.47
N PRO A 107 10.96 -14.45 -5.84
CA PRO A 107 11.17 -13.19 -5.14
C PRO A 107 12.28 -13.38 -4.11
N LYS A 108 13.29 -12.51 -4.22
CA LYS A 108 14.42 -12.56 -3.31
C LYS A 108 13.94 -12.24 -1.90
N VAL A 109 14.08 -13.20 -0.99
CA VAL A 109 13.71 -13.01 0.42
C VAL A 109 14.53 -11.86 0.98
N PRO A 110 13.90 -10.85 1.60
CA PRO A 110 14.63 -9.80 2.28
C PRO A 110 15.53 -10.42 3.38
N PRO A 111 16.81 -9.99 3.50
CA PRO A 111 17.71 -10.55 4.51
C PRO A 111 17.17 -10.47 5.95
N SER A 112 16.39 -9.43 6.25
CA SER A 112 15.74 -9.19 7.53
C SER A 112 14.60 -10.16 7.88
N LEU A 113 14.15 -10.98 6.91
CA LEU A 113 13.03 -11.92 7.06
C LEU A 113 13.46 -13.39 6.83
N LEU A 114 14.75 -13.66 6.68
CA LEU A 114 15.22 -14.99 6.33
C LEU A 114 14.88 -16.04 7.40
N GLU A 115 15.05 -15.73 8.67
CA GLU A 115 14.77 -16.65 9.78
C GLU A 115 13.27 -16.98 9.84
N GLU A 116 12.41 -15.96 9.76
CA GLU A 116 10.96 -16.13 9.79
C GLU A 116 10.46 -16.94 8.59
N VAL A 117 11.04 -16.71 7.42
CA VAL A 117 10.66 -17.43 6.19
C VAL A 117 11.07 -18.91 6.29
N PHE A 118 12.29 -19.21 6.74
CA PHE A 118 12.72 -20.60 6.91
C PHE A 118 11.86 -21.32 7.93
N ALA A 119 11.69 -20.75 9.13
CA ALA A 119 10.87 -21.35 10.18
C ALA A 119 9.41 -21.57 9.72
N LEU A 120 8.83 -20.61 9.01
CA LEU A 120 7.48 -20.75 8.46
C LEU A 120 7.40 -21.88 7.43
N ASN A 121 8.34 -21.95 6.48
CA ASN A 121 8.31 -22.98 5.45
C ASN A 121 8.44 -24.38 6.03
N GLU A 122 9.39 -24.61 6.97
CA GLU A 122 9.53 -25.88 7.69
C GLU A 122 8.22 -26.28 8.38
N GLU A 123 7.59 -25.34 9.07
CA GLU A 123 6.33 -25.61 9.77
C GLU A 123 5.16 -25.88 8.80
N LEU A 124 5.08 -25.15 7.69
CA LEU A 124 4.05 -25.39 6.67
C LEU A 124 4.22 -26.76 6.02
N ASP A 125 5.42 -27.18 5.71
CA ASP A 125 5.69 -28.49 5.13
C ASP A 125 5.33 -29.62 6.11
N ALA A 126 5.72 -29.49 7.37
CA ALA A 126 5.35 -30.44 8.44
C ALA A 126 3.82 -30.52 8.68
N ILE A 127 3.10 -29.38 8.54
CA ILE A 127 1.63 -29.35 8.63
C ILE A 127 0.98 -30.06 7.44
N ARG A 128 1.51 -29.85 6.24
CA ARG A 128 1.01 -30.53 5.02
C ARG A 128 1.20 -32.05 5.11
N GLU A 129 2.38 -32.50 5.53
CA GLU A 129 2.68 -33.92 5.76
C GLU A 129 1.74 -34.52 6.81
N ALA A 130 1.56 -33.86 7.95
CA ALA A 130 0.67 -34.33 9.02
C ALA A 130 -0.79 -34.42 8.57
N ARG A 131 -1.25 -33.48 7.72
CA ARG A 131 -2.59 -33.49 7.12
C ARG A 131 -2.76 -34.67 6.15
N GLU A 132 -1.81 -34.88 5.25
CA GLU A 132 -1.85 -35.99 4.28
C GLU A 132 -1.82 -37.37 4.96
N ALA A 133 -0.96 -37.51 5.98
CA ALA A 133 -0.87 -38.71 6.79
C ALA A 133 -2.04 -38.91 7.77
N ARG A 134 -2.94 -37.94 7.89
CA ARG A 134 -4.01 -37.88 8.91
C ARG A 134 -3.52 -38.18 10.34
N SER A 135 -2.29 -37.75 10.62
CA SER A 135 -1.61 -38.00 11.90
C SER A 135 -2.02 -37.02 13.01
N GLN A 136 -2.67 -35.92 12.65
CA GLN A 136 -3.19 -34.90 13.57
C GLN A 136 -4.61 -34.50 13.18
N ASP A 137 -5.39 -34.07 14.18
CA ASP A 137 -6.72 -33.51 13.93
C ASP A 137 -6.65 -32.05 13.45
N ALA A 138 -7.74 -31.55 12.88
CA ALA A 138 -7.83 -30.21 12.34
C ALA A 138 -7.55 -29.11 13.38
N ALA A 139 -7.94 -29.34 14.67
CA ALA A 139 -7.74 -28.38 15.73
C ALA A 139 -6.24 -28.24 16.08
N ALA A 140 -5.52 -29.37 16.13
CA ALA A 140 -4.06 -29.36 16.34
C ALA A 140 -3.32 -28.67 15.20
N LEU A 141 -3.70 -28.93 13.94
CA LEU A 141 -3.08 -28.26 12.77
C LEU A 141 -3.35 -26.76 12.76
N ARG A 142 -4.57 -26.31 13.10
CA ARG A 142 -4.86 -24.87 13.26
C ARG A 142 -4.05 -24.22 14.36
N ALA A 143 -3.89 -24.87 15.51
CA ALA A 143 -3.10 -24.34 16.59
C ALA A 143 -1.61 -24.14 16.19
N ARG A 144 -1.06 -25.04 15.37
CA ARG A 144 0.28 -24.92 14.81
C ARG A 144 0.38 -23.73 13.84
N LEU A 145 -0.58 -23.58 12.92
CA LEU A 145 -0.62 -22.43 11.99
C LEU A 145 -0.73 -21.11 12.73
N GLU A 146 -1.54 -21.04 13.78
CA GLU A 146 -1.67 -19.86 14.62
C GLU A 146 -0.38 -19.53 15.39
N ALA A 147 0.34 -20.56 15.86
CA ALA A 147 1.65 -20.38 16.46
C ALA A 147 2.69 -19.86 15.46
N ALA A 148 2.69 -20.37 14.22
CA ALA A 148 3.55 -19.90 13.14
C ALA A 148 3.21 -18.47 12.67
N ARG A 149 1.96 -18.05 12.78
CA ARG A 149 1.48 -16.69 12.44
C ARG A 149 2.08 -15.63 13.35
N ARG A 150 2.19 -15.88 14.64
CA ARG A 150 2.55 -14.87 15.65
C ARG A 150 3.87 -14.13 15.38
N PRO A 151 5.01 -14.81 15.08
CA PRO A 151 6.25 -14.11 14.78
C PRO A 151 6.12 -13.22 13.53
N ILE A 152 5.38 -13.66 12.51
CA ILE A 152 5.15 -12.86 11.28
C ILE A 152 4.31 -11.63 11.58
N GLU A 153 3.29 -11.74 12.43
CA GLU A 153 2.48 -10.59 12.87
C GLU A 153 3.28 -9.60 13.72
N ALA A 154 4.13 -10.10 14.62
CA ALA A 154 5.03 -9.25 15.38
C ALA A 154 5.97 -8.46 14.45
N LYS A 155 6.49 -9.11 13.42
CA LYS A 155 7.32 -8.48 12.40
C LYS A 155 6.55 -7.42 11.59
N ARG A 156 5.30 -7.69 11.23
CA ARG A 156 4.42 -6.71 10.59
C ARG A 156 4.26 -5.45 11.44
N GLU A 157 3.97 -5.61 12.73
CA GLU A 157 3.82 -4.48 13.65
C GLU A 157 5.10 -3.66 13.80
N GLU A 158 6.27 -4.32 13.84
CA GLU A 158 7.57 -3.66 13.85
C GLU A 158 7.75 -2.79 12.59
N HIS A 159 7.52 -3.36 11.40
CA HIS A 159 7.61 -2.65 10.13
C HIS A 159 6.63 -1.47 10.02
N GLU A 160 5.42 -1.61 10.52
CA GLU A 160 4.44 -0.52 10.56
C GLU A 160 4.89 0.64 11.47
N ARG A 161 5.58 0.34 12.59
CA ARG A 161 6.18 1.39 13.43
C ARG A 161 7.34 2.09 12.72
N GLU A 162 8.21 1.35 12.05
CA GLU A 162 9.32 1.89 11.29
C GLU A 162 8.84 2.77 10.12
N LEU A 163 7.84 2.30 9.35
CA LEU A 163 7.24 3.08 8.27
C LEU A 163 6.64 4.41 8.79
N ARG A 164 6.00 4.40 9.97
CA ARG A 164 5.52 5.64 10.59
C ARG A 164 6.64 6.57 10.99
N ALA A 165 7.71 6.04 11.58
CA ALA A 165 8.88 6.85 11.98
C ALA A 165 9.58 7.47 10.76
N LEU A 166 9.78 6.69 9.69
CA LEU A 166 10.35 7.16 8.43
C LEU A 166 9.44 8.18 7.75
N SER A 167 8.11 8.01 7.80
CA SER A 167 7.15 8.96 7.26
C SER A 167 7.23 10.32 7.97
N ALA A 168 7.32 10.31 9.31
CA ALA A 168 7.48 11.52 10.08
C ALA A 168 8.84 12.21 9.81
N ARG A 169 9.90 11.42 9.65
CA ARG A 169 11.23 11.93 9.28
C ARG A 169 11.21 12.58 7.91
N TRP A 170 10.62 11.92 6.91
CA TRP A 170 10.51 12.50 5.57
C TRP A 170 9.72 13.81 5.57
N ASP A 171 8.65 13.90 6.34
CA ASP A 171 7.87 15.12 6.47
C ASP A 171 8.67 16.30 7.07
N ALA A 172 9.75 16.01 7.80
CA ALA A 172 10.62 17.00 8.41
C ALA A 172 11.79 17.43 7.50
N ASP A 173 12.43 16.47 6.83
CA ASP A 173 13.70 16.71 6.11
C ASP A 173 13.56 16.62 4.58
N GLN A 174 12.52 15.92 4.06
CA GLN A 174 12.30 15.64 2.64
C GLN A 174 13.54 15.04 1.94
N ASP A 175 14.32 14.25 2.68
CA ASP A 175 15.58 13.69 2.21
C ASP A 175 15.37 12.47 1.33
N ARG A 176 16.17 12.36 0.26
CA ARG A 176 16.13 11.26 -0.70
C ARG A 176 16.45 9.91 -0.07
N ALA A 177 17.40 9.86 0.87
CA ALA A 177 17.74 8.62 1.56
C ALA A 177 16.58 8.10 2.42
N THR A 178 15.78 8.99 3.01
CA THR A 178 14.56 8.62 3.74
C THR A 178 13.52 8.01 2.81
N LEU A 179 13.36 8.50 1.57
CA LEU A 179 12.48 7.89 0.57
C LEU A 179 12.94 6.49 0.14
N GLU A 180 14.24 6.30 -0.03
CA GLU A 180 14.83 5.00 -0.37
C GLU A 180 14.61 3.99 0.76
N ALA A 181 14.80 4.41 2.01
CA ALA A 181 14.50 3.59 3.19
C ALA A 181 12.99 3.24 3.27
N LEU A 182 12.10 4.20 3.02
CA LEU A 182 10.65 3.94 2.93
C LEU A 182 10.33 2.88 1.86
N ARG A 183 10.96 2.98 0.69
CA ARG A 183 10.76 2.01 -0.38
C ARG A 183 11.20 0.60 0.02
N GLU A 184 12.36 0.46 0.66
CA GLU A 184 12.85 -0.83 1.14
C GLU A 184 11.88 -1.44 2.16
N ARG A 185 11.44 -0.65 3.16
CA ARG A 185 10.45 -1.11 4.15
C ARG A 185 9.11 -1.49 3.54
N MET A 186 8.68 -0.80 2.49
CA MET A 186 7.46 -1.17 1.75
C MET A 186 7.61 -2.49 1.00
N LEU A 187 8.78 -2.81 0.45
CA LEU A 187 9.05 -4.12 -0.16
C LEU A 187 8.96 -5.24 0.88
N GLU A 188 9.58 -5.06 2.04
CA GLU A 188 9.52 -6.02 3.15
C GLU A 188 8.08 -6.19 3.67
N ARG A 189 7.33 -5.09 3.83
CA ARG A 189 5.91 -5.13 4.22
C ARG A 189 5.08 -5.97 3.25
N ASN A 190 5.29 -5.80 1.95
CA ASN A 190 4.55 -6.58 0.95
C ASN A 190 4.94 -8.07 1.02
N TYR A 191 6.20 -8.37 1.32
CA TYR A 191 6.64 -9.75 1.54
C TYR A 191 5.96 -10.37 2.77
N ILE A 192 5.94 -9.67 3.91
CA ILE A 192 5.24 -10.10 5.12
C ILE A 192 3.75 -10.34 4.86
N ALA A 193 3.09 -9.46 4.11
CA ALA A 193 1.69 -9.64 3.74
C ALA A 193 1.47 -10.94 2.93
N ASN A 194 2.40 -11.29 2.03
CA ASN A 194 2.34 -12.53 1.28
C ASN A 194 2.53 -13.77 2.17
N LEU A 195 3.40 -13.71 3.18
CA LEU A 195 3.56 -14.80 4.15
C LEU A 195 2.27 -15.03 4.95
N LEU A 196 1.64 -13.96 5.45
CA LEU A 196 0.36 -14.06 6.16
C LEU A 196 -0.74 -14.62 5.27
N ALA A 197 -0.83 -14.17 4.01
CA ALA A 197 -1.79 -14.71 3.04
C ALA A 197 -1.54 -16.21 2.73
N THR A 198 -0.30 -16.68 2.83
CA THR A 198 0.01 -18.10 2.68
C THR A 198 -0.53 -18.90 3.86
N ILE A 199 -0.35 -18.41 5.09
CA ILE A 199 -0.92 -19.03 6.30
C ILE A 199 -2.45 -19.07 6.20
N ASP A 200 -3.12 -17.98 5.77
CA ASP A 200 -4.57 -17.92 5.62
C ASP A 200 -5.09 -18.99 4.63
N ARG A 201 -4.36 -19.22 3.55
CA ARG A 201 -4.71 -20.29 2.59
C ARG A 201 -4.59 -21.70 3.20
N GLU A 202 -3.56 -21.95 3.99
CA GLU A 202 -3.41 -23.25 4.68
C GLU A 202 -4.49 -23.45 5.75
N VAL A 203 -4.88 -22.42 6.49
CA VAL A 203 -6.04 -22.49 7.40
C VAL A 203 -7.31 -22.86 6.64
N SER A 204 -7.58 -22.17 5.53
CA SER A 204 -8.74 -22.47 4.69
C SER A 204 -8.74 -23.89 4.13
N ALA A 205 -7.55 -24.44 3.84
CA ALA A 205 -7.41 -25.82 3.35
C ALA A 205 -7.60 -26.89 4.44
N ILE A 206 -7.57 -26.53 5.72
CA ILE A 206 -7.90 -27.45 6.83
C ILE A 206 -9.41 -27.46 7.08
N ASP A 207 -10.11 -26.37 6.73
CA ASP A 207 -11.55 -26.17 6.99
C ASP A 207 -12.46 -26.78 5.89
N GLY A 208 -11.92 -27.05 4.71
CA GLY A 208 -12.63 -27.62 3.55
C GLY A 208 -12.33 -29.06 3.31
#